data_73e94e414e3080b1f7fded88f783e877
#
_entry.id   73e94e414e3080b1f7fded88f783e877
#
_cell.length_a   1.000
_cell.length_b   1.000
_cell.length_c   1.000
_cell.angle_alpha   90.00
_cell.angle_beta   90.00
_cell.angle_gamma   90.00
#
_symmetry.space_group_name_H-M   'P 1'
#
loop_
_entity.id
_entity.type
_entity.pdbx_description
1 polymer ?
#
loop_
_entity_poly.entity_id
_entity_poly.type
_entity_poly.pdbx_seq_one_letter_code
_entity_poly.pdbx_strand_id
1 'polypeptide(L)'
;MKIELHKITVRELTKGYVDNNENGVRAFGGKLDVRPPFQREFVYKEKQRDAVIDTLTQGFPLNVMYWAVRNVADCVPQSGSAICGDANGDNDGDNAQFEIIDGQQRTISICQFVNGDFAFNFRYFHNLQPDEQEQILNYELQVYICSGTDSEKLKWFRTINIAGEELTEQELRNAVYAGPWVSDAKRYFSKNGCPAVKIGSDYLTGSAIRQDYLETAIDWISDGNIEVYMSNHQHDASAAPLWQFFQSVITWIETSFRPTKERKKIMKGVEWGMLYKRYKDEVIDYKQVDEEVKRLILDDDVTKKTGIYPYILTRKEKHLSIRAFTDAQKLSAYERQMGFCADCGQHFELSLMEADHITPWHLGGRTIAENCQMLCRECNRRKSGK
;
A
#
# COMPACT_ATOMS: atom_id res chain seq x y z
N MET A 1 2.96 28.95 8.07
CA MET A 1 3.95 28.44 7.07
C MET A 1 4.36 29.58 6.14
N LYS A 2 5.66 29.78 5.89
CA LYS A 2 6.22 30.73 4.90
C LYS A 2 6.65 29.93 3.67
N ILE A 3 6.36 30.43 2.46
CA ILE A 3 6.70 29.78 1.19
C ILE A 3 7.39 30.84 0.32
N GLU A 4 8.58 30.51 -0.17
CA GLU A 4 9.39 31.41 -1.02
C GLU A 4 9.80 30.69 -2.30
N LEU A 5 9.65 31.36 -3.44
CA LEU A 5 10.09 30.83 -4.74
C LEU A 5 11.58 31.13 -4.94
N HIS A 6 12.32 30.08 -5.23
CA HIS A 6 13.72 30.14 -5.59
C HIS A 6 13.96 29.57 -6.99
N LYS A 7 14.95 30.10 -7.70
CA LYS A 7 15.45 29.56 -8.94
C LYS A 7 16.78 28.87 -8.65
N ILE A 8 16.85 27.59 -8.99
CA ILE A 8 18.03 26.75 -8.76
C ILE A 8 18.40 26.11 -10.09
N THR A 9 19.66 26.23 -10.50
CA THR A 9 20.12 25.63 -11.74
C THR A 9 20.28 24.11 -11.58
N VAL A 10 20.18 23.36 -12.67
CA VAL A 10 20.47 21.94 -12.68
C VAL A 10 21.90 21.68 -12.19
N ARG A 11 22.87 22.55 -12.53
CA ARG A 11 24.26 22.53 -12.04
C ARG A 11 24.32 22.56 -10.49
N GLU A 12 23.59 23.47 -9.89
CA GLU A 12 23.54 23.58 -8.42
C GLU A 12 22.85 22.36 -7.79
N LEU A 13 21.72 21.90 -8.38
CA LEU A 13 20.99 20.75 -7.89
C LEU A 13 21.86 19.49 -7.90
N THR A 14 22.57 19.22 -9.01
CA THR A 14 23.34 17.97 -9.20
C THR A 14 24.67 17.97 -8.48
N LYS A 15 25.12 19.11 -7.98
CA LYS A 15 26.37 19.22 -7.22
C LYS A 15 26.35 18.28 -6.02
N GLY A 16 27.35 17.40 -5.92
CA GLY A 16 27.50 16.48 -4.80
C GLY A 16 26.36 15.46 -4.71
N TYR A 17 25.74 15.08 -5.83
CA TYR A 17 24.74 14.03 -5.86
C TYR A 17 25.30 12.68 -5.41
N VAL A 18 24.62 12.04 -4.48
CA VAL A 18 24.94 10.70 -3.97
C VAL A 18 23.63 9.93 -3.82
N ASP A 19 23.62 8.67 -4.31
CA ASP A 19 22.52 7.72 -4.11
C ASP A 19 23.12 6.40 -3.60
N ASN A 20 23.12 6.19 -2.30
CA ASN A 20 23.61 4.98 -1.69
C ASN A 20 22.83 4.61 -0.41
N ASN A 21 23.07 3.39 0.10
CA ASN A 21 22.35 2.88 1.27
C ASN A 21 22.82 3.51 2.60
N GLU A 22 24.02 4.07 2.66
CA GLU A 22 24.61 4.63 3.87
C GLU A 22 24.15 6.07 4.09
N ASN A 23 24.26 6.89 3.05
CA ASN A 23 23.97 8.33 3.12
C ASN A 23 22.59 8.70 2.56
N GLY A 24 21.81 7.71 2.08
CA GLY A 24 20.54 7.95 1.40
C GLY A 24 20.74 8.61 0.02
N VAL A 25 19.79 9.46 -0.37
CA VAL A 25 19.89 10.22 -1.63
C VAL A 25 20.07 11.70 -1.30
N ARG A 26 21.21 12.24 -1.65
CA ARG A 26 21.59 13.63 -1.37
C ARG A 26 21.89 14.38 -2.68
N ALA A 27 21.54 15.66 -2.70
CA ALA A 27 21.80 16.57 -3.81
C ALA A 27 22.07 17.99 -3.29
N PHE A 28 22.28 18.95 -4.17
CA PHE A 28 22.47 20.36 -3.82
C PHE A 28 23.61 20.57 -2.82
N GLY A 29 24.78 19.98 -3.10
CA GLY A 29 25.94 20.04 -2.23
C GLY A 29 25.76 19.31 -0.89
N GLY A 30 24.95 18.26 -0.85
CA GLY A 30 24.62 17.52 0.37
C GLY A 30 23.53 18.17 1.22
N LYS A 31 23.07 19.37 0.86
CA LYS A 31 22.11 20.15 1.64
C LYS A 31 20.64 19.69 1.46
N LEU A 32 20.34 18.97 0.38
CA LEU A 32 19.01 18.45 0.08
C LEU A 32 18.94 16.96 0.34
N ASP A 33 18.04 16.55 1.23
CA ASP A 33 17.61 15.18 1.36
C ASP A 33 16.53 14.89 0.30
N VAL A 34 16.88 14.09 -0.70
CA VAL A 34 15.98 13.75 -1.81
C VAL A 34 15.08 12.56 -1.48
N ARG A 35 15.46 11.77 -0.47
CA ARG A 35 14.67 10.62 0.00
C ARG A 35 14.49 10.65 1.50
N PRO A 36 13.82 11.67 2.04
CA PRO A 36 13.48 11.69 3.46
C PRO A 36 12.61 10.47 3.83
N PRO A 37 12.52 10.10 5.12
CA PRO A 37 11.86 8.85 5.56
C PRO A 37 10.42 8.67 5.10
N PHE A 38 9.70 9.74 4.83
CA PHE A 38 8.32 9.69 4.33
C PHE A 38 8.21 9.49 2.82
N GLN A 39 9.27 9.76 2.05
CA GLN A 39 9.25 9.56 0.60
C GLN A 39 9.43 8.09 0.24
N ARG A 40 8.84 7.71 -0.90
CA ARG A 40 8.96 6.36 -1.47
C ARG A 40 10.27 6.17 -2.23
N GLU A 41 10.56 4.92 -2.59
CA GLU A 41 11.65 4.58 -3.51
C GLU A 41 11.41 5.18 -4.91
N PHE A 42 12.48 5.25 -5.70
CA PHE A 42 12.39 5.70 -7.09
C PHE A 42 11.52 4.73 -7.92
N VAL A 43 10.47 5.25 -8.56
CA VAL A 43 9.46 4.43 -9.26
C VAL A 43 9.28 4.80 -10.74
N TYR A 44 9.87 5.90 -11.22
CA TYR A 44 9.77 6.27 -12.63
C TYR A 44 10.33 5.18 -13.54
N LYS A 45 9.51 4.79 -14.51
CA LYS A 45 9.93 3.92 -15.61
C LYS A 45 10.73 4.76 -16.63
N GLU A 46 11.45 4.08 -17.52
CA GLU A 46 12.25 4.69 -18.57
C GLU A 46 11.52 5.84 -19.30
N LYS A 47 10.31 5.59 -19.80
CA LYS A 47 9.49 6.61 -20.47
C LYS A 47 9.25 7.88 -19.63
N GLN A 48 9.11 7.76 -18.32
CA GLN A 48 8.86 8.91 -17.45
C GLN A 48 10.16 9.68 -17.17
N ARG A 49 11.28 9.00 -17.02
CA ARG A 49 12.62 9.62 -16.92
C ARG A 49 12.95 10.38 -18.18
N ASP A 50 12.75 9.73 -19.34
CA ASP A 50 13.03 10.31 -20.63
C ASP A 50 12.22 11.58 -20.88
N ALA A 51 10.95 11.62 -20.49
CA ALA A 51 10.10 12.80 -20.58
C ALA A 51 10.63 13.98 -19.74
N VAL A 52 11.24 13.72 -18.58
CA VAL A 52 11.87 14.77 -17.77
C VAL A 52 13.08 15.34 -18.50
N ILE A 53 13.95 14.48 -19.05
CA ILE A 53 15.17 14.93 -19.76
C ILE A 53 14.82 15.62 -21.07
N ASP A 54 13.83 15.12 -21.81
CA ASP A 54 13.31 15.75 -23.02
C ASP A 54 12.82 17.19 -22.74
N THR A 55 12.06 17.39 -21.65
CA THR A 55 11.60 18.70 -21.23
C THR A 55 12.76 19.68 -20.98
N LEU A 56 13.85 19.21 -20.33
CA LEU A 56 15.04 20.02 -20.09
C LEU A 56 15.77 20.37 -21.39
N THR A 57 15.95 19.40 -22.29
CA THR A 57 16.66 19.61 -23.56
C THR A 57 15.92 20.54 -24.50
N GLN A 58 14.58 20.57 -24.42
CA GLN A 58 13.76 21.49 -25.21
C GLN A 58 13.61 22.87 -24.55
N GLY A 59 14.08 23.06 -23.31
CA GLY A 59 13.91 24.30 -22.56
C GLY A 59 12.46 24.57 -22.16
N PHE A 60 11.58 23.55 -22.18
CA PHE A 60 10.18 23.69 -21.75
C PHE A 60 10.08 23.80 -20.23
N PRO A 61 9.04 24.48 -19.69
CA PRO A 61 8.88 24.60 -18.26
C PRO A 61 8.63 23.24 -17.61
N LEU A 62 9.48 22.88 -16.66
CA LEU A 62 9.27 21.72 -15.78
C LEU A 62 8.35 22.14 -14.62
N ASN A 63 7.50 21.22 -14.18
CA ASN A 63 6.66 21.45 -13.00
C ASN A 63 7.51 21.84 -11.78
N VAL A 64 7.00 22.78 -11.00
CA VAL A 64 7.65 23.29 -9.78
C VAL A 64 7.97 22.17 -8.79
N MET A 65 9.01 22.38 -8.01
CA MET A 65 9.41 21.47 -6.93
C MET A 65 9.14 22.13 -5.58
N TYR A 66 8.91 21.33 -4.55
CA TYR A 66 8.66 21.82 -3.21
C TYR A 66 9.65 21.18 -2.22
N TRP A 67 10.38 22.04 -1.52
CA TRP A 67 11.32 21.67 -0.48
C TRP A 67 10.87 22.22 0.86
N ALA A 68 11.14 21.51 1.95
CA ALA A 68 10.91 22.02 3.31
C ALA A 68 12.26 22.25 4.00
N VAL A 69 12.31 23.33 4.77
CA VAL A 69 13.42 23.56 5.71
C VAL A 69 13.32 22.52 6.83
N ARG A 70 14.41 21.81 7.11
CA ARG A 70 14.51 20.94 8.29
C ARG A 70 14.62 21.78 9.57
N ASN A 71 13.82 21.45 10.58
CA ASN A 71 13.95 22.08 11.88
C ASN A 71 15.12 21.40 12.63
N VAL A 72 16.02 22.20 13.20
CA VAL A 72 17.19 21.72 13.97
C VAL A 72 16.79 20.88 15.19
N ALA A 73 15.53 20.97 15.64
CA ALA A 73 14.98 20.17 16.75
C ALA A 73 14.73 18.69 16.40
N ASP A 74 14.70 18.33 15.11
CA ASP A 74 14.43 16.96 14.64
C ASP A 74 15.70 16.10 14.54
N CYS A 75 16.85 16.65 14.85
CA CYS A 75 18.11 15.92 14.97
C CYS A 75 18.16 15.18 16.31
N VAL A 76 17.55 13.98 16.40
CA VAL A 76 17.75 13.09 17.55
C VAL A 76 19.14 12.46 17.43
N PRO A 77 20.04 12.63 18.44
CA PRO A 77 21.34 11.99 18.43
C PRO A 77 21.16 10.46 18.48
N GLN A 78 21.57 9.74 17.46
CA GLN A 78 21.77 8.31 17.58
C GLN A 78 22.96 8.08 18.50
N SER A 79 22.70 7.46 19.65
CA SER A 79 23.63 6.89 20.63
C SER A 79 24.99 7.59 20.78
N GLY A 80 25.06 8.54 21.70
CA GLY A 80 26.30 8.81 22.47
C GLY A 80 27.30 9.78 21.85
N SER A 81 26.95 10.57 20.83
CA SER A 81 27.80 11.68 20.40
C SER A 81 26.93 12.90 20.05
N ALA A 82 26.93 13.87 20.96
CA ALA A 82 26.32 15.16 20.71
C ALA A 82 27.21 15.95 19.76
N ILE A 83 26.77 16.15 18.51
CA ILE A 83 27.34 17.18 17.63
C ILE A 83 26.22 17.74 16.74
N CYS A 84 25.58 18.81 17.23
CA CYS A 84 25.12 19.87 16.36
C CYS A 84 26.33 20.77 16.16
N GLY A 85 26.99 20.67 15.02
CA GLY A 85 28.24 21.39 14.76
C GLY A 85 27.97 22.85 14.44
N ASP A 86 28.68 23.71 15.16
CA ASP A 86 28.94 25.10 14.81
C ASP A 86 29.58 25.20 13.41
N ALA A 87 29.34 26.33 12.78
CA ALA A 87 29.80 26.65 11.43
C ALA A 87 31.32 26.73 11.30
N ASN A 88 32.03 25.64 11.33
CA ASN A 88 33.41 25.48 10.85
C ASN A 88 33.95 24.10 11.30
N GLY A 89 34.05 23.16 10.36
CA GLY A 89 34.81 21.94 10.60
C GLY A 89 34.18 20.70 9.97
N ASP A 90 34.99 19.99 9.19
CA ASP A 90 34.70 18.69 8.59
C ASP A 90 34.13 17.69 9.63
N ASN A 91 32.85 17.44 9.53
CA ASN A 91 32.21 16.31 10.20
C ASN A 91 31.15 15.68 9.30
N ASP A 92 31.28 14.42 9.06
CA ASP A 92 30.46 13.48 8.29
C ASP A 92 29.06 13.24 8.92
N GLY A 93 28.44 14.28 9.51
CA GLY A 93 27.10 14.27 10.08
C GLY A 93 26.04 14.71 9.04
N ASP A 94 24.81 14.25 9.18
CA ASP A 94 23.66 14.59 8.33
C ASP A 94 23.48 16.12 8.20
N ASN A 95 24.06 16.71 7.15
CA ASN A 95 24.15 18.15 6.93
C ASN A 95 22.98 18.67 6.05
N ALA A 96 21.88 17.89 5.90
CA ALA A 96 20.74 18.29 5.08
C ALA A 96 19.97 19.43 5.73
N GLN A 97 19.94 20.56 5.06
CA GLN A 97 19.17 21.76 5.45
C GLN A 97 17.74 21.70 4.94
N PHE A 98 17.52 20.94 3.85
CA PHE A 98 16.25 20.82 3.15
C PHE A 98 15.87 19.35 2.99
N GLU A 99 14.57 19.10 2.92
CA GLU A 99 13.98 17.83 2.52
C GLU A 99 13.00 18.05 1.39
N ILE A 100 12.97 17.14 0.42
CA ILE A 100 12.08 17.26 -0.72
C ILE A 100 10.66 16.85 -0.31
N ILE A 101 9.67 17.72 -0.60
CA ILE A 101 8.25 17.44 -0.39
C ILE A 101 7.62 16.90 -1.68
N ASP A 102 7.81 17.59 -2.81
CA ASP A 102 7.42 17.12 -4.14
C ASP A 102 8.51 17.42 -5.16
N GLY A 103 8.58 16.57 -6.18
CA GLY A 103 9.61 16.62 -7.22
C GLY A 103 10.73 15.60 -7.06
N GLN A 104 10.63 14.66 -6.09
CA GLN A 104 11.63 13.62 -5.85
C GLN A 104 12.01 12.87 -7.12
N GLN A 105 11.03 12.34 -7.85
CA GLN A 105 11.25 11.53 -9.03
C GLN A 105 11.96 12.32 -10.15
N ARG A 106 11.57 13.59 -10.32
CA ARG A 106 12.19 14.52 -11.27
C ARG A 106 13.63 14.83 -10.87
N THR A 107 13.86 15.14 -9.60
CA THR A 107 15.21 15.40 -9.04
C THR A 107 16.13 14.22 -9.26
N ILE A 108 15.69 13.01 -8.91
CA ILE A 108 16.50 11.80 -9.10
C ILE A 108 16.80 11.57 -10.60
N SER A 109 15.79 11.72 -11.47
CA SER A 109 15.99 11.55 -12.93
C SER A 109 17.02 12.53 -13.49
N ILE A 110 16.96 13.80 -13.08
CA ILE A 110 17.91 14.84 -13.50
C ILE A 110 19.32 14.49 -12.99
N CYS A 111 19.45 14.19 -11.71
CA CYS A 111 20.73 13.87 -11.10
C CYS A 111 21.37 12.62 -11.71
N GLN A 112 20.61 11.55 -11.90
CA GLN A 112 21.08 10.31 -12.51
C GLN A 112 21.52 10.53 -13.96
N PHE A 113 20.79 11.34 -14.74
CA PHE A 113 21.21 11.64 -16.11
C PHE A 113 22.52 12.41 -16.16
N VAL A 114 22.65 13.48 -15.39
CA VAL A 114 23.88 14.29 -15.32
C VAL A 114 25.06 13.47 -14.77
N ASN A 115 24.80 12.56 -13.85
CA ASN A 115 25.81 11.62 -13.33
C ASN A 115 26.22 10.55 -14.34
N GLY A 116 25.45 10.34 -15.41
CA GLY A 116 25.71 9.35 -16.45
C GLY A 116 25.21 7.95 -16.12
N ASP A 117 24.19 7.82 -15.27
CA ASP A 117 23.65 6.53 -14.85
C ASP A 117 22.72 5.91 -15.91
N PHE A 118 22.17 6.72 -16.83
CA PHE A 118 21.39 6.24 -17.98
C PHE A 118 21.54 7.13 -19.22
N ALA A 119 21.18 6.59 -20.37
CA ALA A 119 21.20 7.29 -21.66
C ALA A 119 19.79 7.81 -22.01
N PHE A 120 19.72 9.02 -22.56
CA PHE A 120 18.53 9.58 -23.22
C PHE A 120 18.78 9.68 -24.72
N ASN A 121 17.87 9.18 -25.55
CA ASN A 121 18.04 9.10 -27.00
C ASN A 121 19.40 8.48 -27.41
N PHE A 122 19.77 7.36 -26.76
CA PHE A 122 21.03 6.63 -26.95
C PHE A 122 22.34 7.42 -26.65
N ARG A 123 22.21 8.59 -25.99
CA ARG A 123 23.36 9.40 -25.58
C ARG A 123 23.37 9.59 -24.06
N TYR A 124 24.50 9.34 -23.43
CA TYR A 124 24.74 9.72 -22.05
C TYR A 124 25.08 11.21 -21.97
N PHE A 125 24.87 11.83 -20.80
CA PHE A 125 25.16 13.25 -20.59
C PHE A 125 26.59 13.65 -21.03
N HIS A 126 27.59 12.86 -20.66
CA HIS A 126 28.98 13.11 -21.03
C HIS A 126 29.30 12.96 -22.55
N ASN A 127 28.38 12.37 -23.32
CA ASN A 127 28.48 12.23 -24.77
C ASN A 127 27.76 13.35 -25.55
N LEU A 128 27.11 14.27 -24.82
CA LEU A 128 26.50 15.46 -25.43
C LEU A 128 27.56 16.47 -25.84
N GLN A 129 27.25 17.35 -26.81
CA GLN A 129 28.12 18.47 -27.14
C GLN A 129 28.21 19.45 -25.97
N PRO A 130 29.31 20.22 -25.82
CA PRO A 130 29.50 21.14 -24.72
C PRO A 130 28.38 22.17 -24.56
N ASP A 131 27.81 22.67 -25.64
CA ASP A 131 26.68 23.60 -25.66
C ASP A 131 25.36 22.95 -25.16
N GLU A 132 25.11 21.69 -25.56
CA GLU A 132 24.00 20.90 -25.07
C GLU A 132 24.11 20.63 -23.55
N GLN A 133 25.30 20.30 -23.07
CA GLN A 133 25.58 20.12 -21.64
C GLN A 133 25.35 21.41 -20.86
N GLU A 134 25.89 22.55 -21.36
CA GLU A 134 25.71 23.86 -20.73
C GLU A 134 24.24 24.28 -20.71
N GLN A 135 23.50 24.05 -21.79
CA GLN A 135 22.05 24.30 -21.81
C GLN A 135 21.32 23.58 -20.70
N ILE A 136 21.60 22.27 -20.53
CA ILE A 136 20.97 21.47 -19.48
C ILE A 136 21.41 21.93 -18.09
N LEU A 137 22.71 22.16 -17.87
CA LEU A 137 23.25 22.56 -16.57
C LEU A 137 22.77 23.93 -16.12
N ASN A 138 22.54 24.85 -17.06
CA ASN A 138 22.07 26.21 -16.77
C ASN A 138 20.55 26.32 -16.76
N TYR A 139 19.81 25.23 -16.99
CA TYR A 139 18.36 25.23 -16.89
C TYR A 139 17.92 25.59 -15.47
N GLU A 140 17.02 26.60 -15.33
CA GLU A 140 16.50 27.10 -14.06
C GLU A 140 15.28 26.29 -13.61
N LEU A 141 15.41 25.55 -12.52
CA LEU A 141 14.33 24.88 -11.81
C LEU A 141 13.62 25.85 -10.90
N GLN A 142 12.32 25.80 -10.89
CA GLN A 142 11.48 26.57 -9.94
C GLN A 142 11.24 25.74 -8.69
N VAL A 143 11.71 26.22 -7.55
CA VAL A 143 11.65 25.51 -6.27
C VAL A 143 10.99 26.40 -5.24
N TYR A 144 9.87 25.95 -4.69
CA TYR A 144 9.28 26.58 -3.51
C TYR A 144 9.92 26.00 -2.24
N ILE A 145 10.53 26.86 -1.44
CA ILE A 145 11.08 26.49 -0.14
C ILE A 145 10.07 26.88 0.94
N CYS A 146 9.64 25.86 1.70
CA CYS A 146 8.59 25.99 2.71
C CYS A 146 9.21 25.91 4.10
N SER A 147 8.89 26.85 4.98
CA SER A 147 9.25 26.82 6.41
C SER A 147 8.00 26.92 7.28
N GLY A 148 7.95 26.17 8.38
CA GLY A 148 6.80 26.10 9.27
C GLY A 148 6.86 24.89 10.18
N THR A 149 5.80 24.66 10.95
CA THR A 149 5.66 23.47 11.79
C THR A 149 5.41 22.23 10.93
N ASP A 150 5.72 21.05 11.44
CA ASP A 150 5.52 19.77 10.71
C ASP A 150 4.05 19.53 10.37
N SER A 151 3.12 19.93 11.23
CA SER A 151 1.69 19.87 10.96
C SER A 151 1.29 20.76 9.77
N GLU A 152 1.85 21.97 9.64
CA GLU A 152 1.61 22.86 8.51
C GLU A 152 2.22 22.32 7.22
N LYS A 153 3.46 21.81 7.29
CA LYS A 153 4.14 21.16 6.16
C LYS A 153 3.34 19.97 5.65
N LEU A 154 2.84 19.10 6.54
CA LEU A 154 2.03 17.92 6.21
C LEU A 154 0.69 18.29 5.59
N LYS A 155 -0.01 19.29 6.14
CA LYS A 155 -1.26 19.78 5.56
C LYS A 155 -1.03 20.29 4.15
N TRP A 156 0.04 21.03 3.93
CA TRP A 156 0.42 21.52 2.61
C TRP A 156 0.80 20.39 1.67
N PHE A 157 1.57 19.42 2.13
CA PHE A 157 1.96 18.23 1.37
C PHE A 157 0.76 17.46 0.83
N ARG A 158 -0.27 17.26 1.66
CA ARG A 158 -1.55 16.66 1.21
C ARG A 158 -2.17 17.48 0.08
N THR A 159 -2.09 18.79 0.16
CA THR A 159 -2.73 19.70 -0.82
C THR A 159 -2.03 19.67 -2.18
N ILE A 160 -0.69 19.65 -2.22
CA ILE A 160 0.06 19.71 -3.49
C ILE A 160 0.13 18.38 -4.23
N ASN A 161 0.04 17.25 -3.52
CA ASN A 161 0.06 15.92 -4.14
C ASN A 161 -1.22 15.57 -4.93
N ILE A 162 -2.26 16.42 -4.89
CA ILE A 162 -3.49 16.24 -5.68
C ILE A 162 -3.24 16.33 -7.20
N ALA A 163 -2.15 16.98 -7.63
CA ALA A 163 -1.85 17.21 -9.05
C ALA A 163 -0.84 16.22 -9.68
N GLY A 164 -0.30 15.27 -8.91
CA GLY A 164 0.72 14.31 -9.33
C GLY A 164 0.27 12.85 -9.21
N GLU A 165 1.23 11.95 -9.10
CA GLU A 165 0.95 10.55 -8.75
C GLU A 165 0.58 10.50 -7.26
N GLU A 166 -0.72 10.28 -6.98
CA GLU A 166 -1.28 10.32 -5.63
C GLU A 166 -0.51 9.41 -4.66
N LEU A 167 -0.19 9.95 -3.50
CA LEU A 167 0.34 9.16 -2.39
C LEU A 167 -0.75 8.25 -1.84
N THR A 168 -0.35 7.04 -1.46
CA THR A 168 -1.24 6.15 -0.71
C THR A 168 -1.46 6.70 0.71
N GLU A 169 -2.53 6.27 1.35
CA GLU A 169 -2.81 6.63 2.74
C GLU A 169 -1.64 6.24 3.67
N GLN A 170 -0.98 5.11 3.40
CA GLN A 170 0.17 4.69 4.20
C GLN A 170 1.43 5.54 3.95
N GLU A 171 1.65 6.01 2.71
CA GLU A 171 2.73 6.96 2.42
C GLU A 171 2.51 8.27 3.19
N LEU A 172 1.26 8.74 3.30
CA LEU A 172 0.88 9.91 4.11
C LEU A 172 1.10 9.65 5.61
N ARG A 173 0.66 8.49 6.13
CA ARG A 173 0.89 8.12 7.54
C ARG A 173 2.39 8.04 7.87
N ASN A 174 3.21 7.50 6.96
CA ASN A 174 4.65 7.45 7.14
C ASN A 174 5.29 8.85 7.27
N ALA A 175 4.68 9.87 6.66
CA ALA A 175 5.11 11.26 6.79
C ALA A 175 4.67 11.86 8.14
N VAL A 176 3.42 11.60 8.55
CA VAL A 176 2.87 12.10 9.84
C VAL A 176 3.63 11.53 11.03
N TYR A 177 3.89 10.23 10.99
CA TYR A 177 4.53 9.48 12.08
C TYR A 177 5.99 9.17 11.76
N ALA A 178 6.67 10.07 11.03
CA ALA A 178 8.09 9.91 10.72
C ALA A 178 8.90 9.76 12.01
N GLY A 179 9.83 8.80 12.01
CA GLY A 179 10.65 8.48 13.19
C GLY A 179 11.49 7.23 13.00
N PRO A 180 12.27 6.85 14.04
CA PRO A 180 13.15 5.68 13.98
C PRO A 180 12.37 4.40 13.65
N TRP A 181 11.20 4.24 14.23
CA TRP A 181 10.34 3.07 14.01
C TRP A 181 9.92 2.90 12.55
N VAL A 182 9.40 3.97 11.91
CA VAL A 182 9.00 3.92 10.49
C VAL A 182 10.20 3.62 9.60
N SER A 183 11.37 4.22 9.91
CA SER A 183 12.62 4.00 9.18
C SER A 183 13.05 2.52 9.26
N ASP A 184 12.97 1.90 10.43
CA ASP A 184 13.28 0.48 10.60
C ASP A 184 12.21 -0.42 9.95
N ALA A 185 10.91 -0.11 10.10
CA ALA A 185 9.82 -0.85 9.46
C ALA A 185 9.96 -0.90 7.93
N LYS A 186 10.35 0.19 7.30
CA LYS A 186 10.57 0.27 5.84
C LYS A 186 11.64 -0.70 5.35
N ARG A 187 12.62 -1.07 6.17
CA ARG A 187 13.65 -2.08 5.81
C ARG A 187 13.04 -3.46 5.59
N TYR A 188 11.99 -3.79 6.35
CA TYR A 188 11.31 -5.09 6.25
C TYR A 188 10.22 -5.11 5.18
N PHE A 189 9.50 -3.97 4.96
CA PHE A 189 8.23 -3.97 4.24
C PHE A 189 8.20 -3.15 2.95
N SER A 190 9.14 -2.20 2.74
CA SER A 190 8.92 -1.10 1.78
C SER A 190 9.90 -1.05 0.61
N LYS A 191 10.62 -2.12 0.30
CA LYS A 191 11.57 -2.18 -0.83
C LYS A 191 11.24 -3.37 -1.73
N ASN A 192 11.64 -3.25 -3.00
CA ASN A 192 11.65 -4.40 -3.90
C ASN A 192 12.50 -5.54 -3.33
N GLY A 193 11.91 -6.74 -3.25
CA GLY A 193 12.62 -7.90 -2.71
C GLY A 193 12.92 -7.83 -1.20
N CYS A 194 12.25 -6.94 -0.46
CA CYS A 194 12.35 -6.87 0.99
C CYS A 194 11.91 -8.20 1.66
N PRO A 195 12.27 -8.42 2.93
CA PRO A 195 11.92 -9.64 3.64
C PRO A 195 10.43 -9.98 3.58
N ALA A 196 9.53 -8.99 3.71
CA ALA A 196 8.09 -9.21 3.67
C ALA A 196 7.60 -9.70 2.29
N VAL A 197 8.17 -9.18 1.20
CA VAL A 197 7.84 -9.65 -0.16
C VAL A 197 8.28 -11.10 -0.34
N LYS A 198 9.46 -11.47 0.15
CA LYS A 198 9.99 -12.83 0.00
C LYS A 198 9.10 -13.91 0.62
N ILE A 199 8.50 -13.63 1.77
CA ILE A 199 7.68 -14.62 2.48
C ILE A 199 6.17 -14.41 2.31
N GLY A 200 5.72 -13.18 2.01
CA GLY A 200 4.30 -12.79 2.03
C GLY A 200 3.66 -12.59 0.65
N SER A 201 4.43 -12.61 -0.45
CA SER A 201 3.92 -12.29 -1.80
C SER A 201 2.80 -13.22 -2.30
N ASP A 202 2.70 -14.42 -1.77
CA ASP A 202 1.65 -15.38 -2.07
C ASP A 202 0.33 -15.06 -1.33
N TYR A 203 0.37 -14.24 -0.30
CA TYR A 203 -0.76 -13.96 0.62
C TYR A 203 -1.23 -12.52 0.60
N LEU A 204 -0.33 -11.56 0.33
CA LEU A 204 -0.64 -10.14 0.28
C LEU A 204 -0.86 -9.66 -1.15
N THR A 205 -1.68 -8.62 -1.27
CA THR A 205 -1.88 -7.85 -2.51
C THR A 205 -1.07 -6.55 -2.46
N GLY A 206 -1.01 -5.83 -3.58
CA GLY A 206 -0.37 -4.53 -3.66
C GLY A 206 1.14 -4.57 -3.88
N SER A 207 1.80 -3.46 -3.60
CA SER A 207 3.22 -3.21 -3.85
C SER A 207 3.92 -2.73 -2.57
N ALA A 208 5.04 -3.38 -2.24
CA ALA A 208 5.86 -2.95 -1.10
C ALA A 208 6.36 -1.51 -1.25
N ILE A 209 6.69 -1.08 -2.49
CA ILE A 209 7.13 0.30 -2.76
C ILE A 209 6.02 1.31 -2.44
N ARG A 210 4.76 0.95 -2.74
CA ARG A 210 3.57 1.76 -2.44
C ARG A 210 3.12 1.62 -0.98
N GLN A 211 3.90 0.98 -0.14
CA GLN A 211 3.70 0.76 1.29
C GLN A 211 2.56 -0.21 1.65
N ASP A 212 1.94 -0.89 0.67
CA ASP A 212 0.78 -1.77 0.91
C ASP A 212 1.11 -2.92 1.87
N TYR A 213 2.34 -3.45 1.81
CA TYR A 213 2.79 -4.50 2.74
C TYR A 213 2.95 -3.99 4.18
N LEU A 214 3.46 -2.76 4.34
CA LEU A 214 3.57 -2.12 5.64
C LEU A 214 2.19 -1.83 6.22
N GLU A 215 1.31 -1.24 5.41
CA GLU A 215 -0.08 -0.95 5.78
C GLU A 215 -0.79 -2.20 6.27
N THR A 216 -0.75 -3.27 5.46
CA THR A 216 -1.38 -4.56 5.82
C THR A 216 -0.84 -5.13 7.12
N ALA A 217 0.48 -5.08 7.33
CA ALA A 217 1.08 -5.61 8.57
C ALA A 217 0.65 -4.81 9.80
N ILE A 218 0.60 -3.47 9.68
CA ILE A 218 0.12 -2.60 10.77
C ILE A 218 -1.37 -2.80 11.02
N ASP A 219 -2.18 -2.87 9.96
CA ASP A 219 -3.61 -3.14 10.03
C ASP A 219 -3.88 -4.43 10.81
N TRP A 220 -3.18 -5.50 10.46
CA TRP A 220 -3.31 -6.78 11.13
C TRP A 220 -2.93 -6.74 12.62
N ILE A 221 -1.82 -6.09 12.99
CA ILE A 221 -1.37 -6.05 14.38
C ILE A 221 -2.24 -5.12 15.24
N SER A 222 -2.80 -4.07 14.65
CA SER A 222 -3.56 -3.02 15.35
C SER A 222 -5.08 -3.21 15.35
N ASP A 223 -5.60 -4.28 14.72
CA ASP A 223 -7.04 -4.48 14.51
C ASP A 223 -7.72 -3.29 13.80
N GLY A 224 -7.05 -2.78 12.73
CA GLY A 224 -7.53 -1.64 11.95
C GLY A 224 -7.17 -0.27 12.51
N ASN A 225 -6.56 -0.18 13.69
CA ASN A 225 -6.23 1.10 14.34
C ASN A 225 -4.81 1.57 13.97
N ILE A 226 -4.53 1.68 12.67
CA ILE A 226 -3.20 1.96 12.12
C ILE A 226 -2.57 3.22 12.72
N GLU A 227 -3.31 4.33 12.75
CA GLU A 227 -2.80 5.63 13.21
C GLU A 227 -2.43 5.61 14.71
N VAL A 228 -3.27 4.97 15.52
CA VAL A 228 -3.02 4.81 16.96
C VAL A 228 -1.74 3.98 17.17
N TYR A 229 -1.60 2.89 16.43
CA TYR A 229 -0.42 2.04 16.52
C TYR A 229 0.85 2.81 16.13
N MET A 230 0.84 3.50 14.98
CA MET A 230 2.00 4.29 14.52
C MET A 230 2.35 5.42 15.46
N SER A 231 1.36 6.13 16.02
CA SER A 231 1.58 7.18 17.01
C SER A 231 2.25 6.66 18.28
N ASN A 232 1.80 5.50 18.78
CA ASN A 232 2.34 4.92 20.02
C ASN A 232 3.78 4.41 19.85
N HIS A 233 4.15 4.00 18.64
CA HIS A 233 5.46 3.42 18.34
C HIS A 233 6.42 4.38 17.63
N GLN A 234 5.99 5.61 17.28
CA GLN A 234 6.75 6.57 16.46
C GLN A 234 8.22 6.71 16.89
N HIS A 235 8.48 6.72 18.19
CA HIS A 235 9.79 6.94 18.78
C HIS A 235 10.54 5.65 19.18
N ASP A 236 9.95 4.49 18.92
CA ASP A 236 10.61 3.22 19.18
C ASP A 236 11.80 3.03 18.22
N ALA A 237 12.90 2.52 18.75
CA ALA A 237 14.11 2.31 17.97
C ALA A 237 13.99 1.19 16.93
N SER A 238 13.00 0.29 17.06
CA SER A 238 12.88 -0.89 16.21
C SER A 238 11.43 -1.29 15.96
N ALA A 239 11.15 -1.69 14.70
CA ALA A 239 9.92 -2.31 14.27
C ALA A 239 9.96 -3.86 14.33
N ALA A 240 10.94 -4.44 15.02
CA ALA A 240 11.07 -5.90 15.18
C ALA A 240 9.79 -6.58 15.70
N PRO A 241 9.01 -6.04 16.64
CA PRO A 241 7.75 -6.65 17.07
C PRO A 241 6.73 -6.79 15.92
N LEU A 242 6.60 -5.78 15.07
CA LEU A 242 5.74 -5.84 13.88
C LEU A 242 6.22 -6.91 12.90
N TRP A 243 7.53 -6.97 12.66
CA TRP A 243 8.13 -7.98 11.79
C TRP A 243 7.93 -9.40 12.31
N GLN A 244 8.15 -9.64 13.60
CA GLN A 244 7.93 -10.94 14.23
C GLN A 244 6.47 -11.37 14.18
N PHE A 245 5.54 -10.45 14.42
CA PHE A 245 4.11 -10.71 14.26
C PHE A 245 3.79 -11.15 12.82
N PHE A 246 4.26 -10.38 11.83
CA PHE A 246 4.06 -10.71 10.42
C PHE A 246 4.61 -12.10 10.06
N GLN A 247 5.84 -12.41 10.48
CA GLN A 247 6.43 -13.73 10.29
C GLN A 247 5.58 -14.83 10.93
N SER A 248 5.06 -14.60 12.13
CA SER A 248 4.22 -15.56 12.85
C SER A 248 2.92 -15.85 12.07
N VAL A 249 2.29 -14.81 11.49
CA VAL A 249 1.11 -14.99 10.63
C VAL A 249 1.43 -15.86 9.42
N ILE A 250 2.49 -15.55 8.68
CA ILE A 250 2.88 -16.32 7.49
C ILE A 250 3.25 -17.77 7.85
N THR A 251 4.01 -17.96 8.92
CA THR A 251 4.38 -19.30 9.39
C THR A 251 3.16 -20.13 9.77
N TRP A 252 2.20 -19.50 10.47
CA TRP A 252 0.94 -20.15 10.82
C TRP A 252 0.15 -20.59 9.58
N ILE A 253 0.06 -19.75 8.56
CA ILE A 253 -0.60 -20.11 7.29
C ILE A 253 0.06 -21.34 6.68
N GLU A 254 1.38 -21.30 6.52
CA GLU A 254 2.14 -22.37 5.88
C GLU A 254 2.08 -23.69 6.66
N THR A 255 2.08 -23.64 7.97
CA THR A 255 2.05 -24.83 8.83
C THR A 255 0.64 -25.42 8.97
N SER A 256 -0.38 -24.56 9.13
CA SER A 256 -1.74 -24.99 9.37
C SER A 256 -2.47 -25.46 8.11
N PHE A 257 -2.21 -24.85 6.96
CA PHE A 257 -2.93 -25.14 5.71
C PHE A 257 -2.10 -25.88 4.68
N ARG A 258 -0.76 -25.84 4.77
CA ARG A 258 0.20 -26.49 3.84
C ARG A 258 -0.22 -26.31 2.37
N PRO A 259 -0.44 -25.08 1.90
CA PRO A 259 -1.05 -24.82 0.60
C PRO A 259 -0.14 -25.21 -0.57
N THR A 260 -0.71 -25.78 -1.63
CA THR A 260 -0.01 -25.91 -2.90
C THR A 260 0.12 -24.57 -3.60
N LYS A 261 1.01 -24.45 -4.58
CA LYS A 261 1.23 -23.22 -5.35
C LYS A 261 -0.07 -22.71 -6.01
N GLU A 262 -0.91 -23.60 -6.50
CA GLU A 262 -2.19 -23.29 -7.13
C GLU A 262 -3.18 -22.71 -6.13
N ARG A 263 -3.19 -23.22 -4.89
CA ARG A 263 -4.08 -22.77 -3.82
C ARG A 263 -3.71 -21.43 -3.24
N LYS A 264 -2.42 -21.08 -3.24
CA LYS A 264 -1.95 -19.77 -2.82
C LYS A 264 -2.63 -18.63 -3.58
N LYS A 265 -3.06 -18.86 -4.83
CA LYS A 265 -3.81 -17.87 -5.62
C LYS A 265 -5.14 -17.45 -4.98
N ILE A 266 -5.84 -18.38 -4.33
CA ILE A 266 -7.12 -18.09 -3.64
C ILE A 266 -6.91 -17.65 -2.18
N MET A 267 -5.68 -17.67 -1.70
CA MET A 267 -5.30 -17.20 -0.36
C MET A 267 -4.85 -15.74 -0.37
N LYS A 268 -4.62 -15.17 -1.55
CA LYS A 268 -4.10 -13.82 -1.71
C LYS A 268 -5.16 -12.77 -1.36
N GLY A 269 -4.78 -11.78 -0.53
CA GLY A 269 -5.67 -10.70 -0.12
C GLY A 269 -6.74 -11.10 0.92
N VAL A 270 -6.51 -12.18 1.64
CA VAL A 270 -7.30 -12.58 2.82
C VAL A 270 -6.73 -11.87 4.05
N GLU A 271 -7.62 -11.48 4.97
CA GLU A 271 -7.28 -10.83 6.25
C GLU A 271 -6.64 -11.81 7.23
N TRP A 272 -5.45 -12.31 6.86
CA TRP A 272 -4.79 -13.40 7.59
C TRP A 272 -4.41 -13.04 9.02
N GLY A 273 -4.02 -11.79 9.27
CA GLY A 273 -3.66 -11.36 10.62
C GLY A 273 -4.82 -11.44 11.60
N MET A 274 -6.03 -11.08 11.16
CA MET A 274 -7.25 -11.19 11.96
C MET A 274 -7.62 -12.66 12.24
N LEU A 275 -7.48 -13.50 11.23
CA LEU A 275 -7.72 -14.95 11.37
C LEU A 275 -6.67 -15.59 12.29
N TYR A 276 -5.39 -15.23 12.13
CA TYR A 276 -4.30 -15.69 12.99
C TYR A 276 -4.58 -15.36 14.46
N LYS A 277 -4.88 -14.12 14.79
CA LYS A 277 -5.16 -13.71 16.17
C LYS A 277 -6.26 -14.54 16.82
N ARG A 278 -7.27 -14.91 16.04
CA ARG A 278 -8.43 -15.63 16.54
C ARG A 278 -8.22 -17.15 16.63
N TYR A 279 -7.49 -17.73 15.65
CA TYR A 279 -7.44 -19.18 15.47
C TYR A 279 -6.04 -19.78 15.64
N LYS A 280 -5.02 -19.00 16.02
CA LYS A 280 -3.63 -19.50 16.17
C LYS A 280 -3.46 -20.62 17.19
N ASP A 281 -4.33 -20.64 18.20
CA ASP A 281 -4.27 -21.61 19.30
C ASP A 281 -5.19 -22.83 19.05
N GLU A 282 -5.94 -22.85 17.93
CA GLU A 282 -6.80 -23.96 17.53
C GLU A 282 -6.02 -24.99 16.73
N VAL A 283 -6.34 -26.28 16.98
CA VAL A 283 -5.75 -27.37 16.20
C VAL A 283 -6.48 -27.49 14.87
N ILE A 284 -5.79 -27.18 13.79
CA ILE A 284 -6.33 -27.26 12.42
C ILE A 284 -5.89 -28.58 11.78
N ASP A 285 -6.85 -29.48 11.51
CA ASP A 285 -6.59 -30.67 10.70
C ASP A 285 -6.46 -30.30 9.22
N TYR A 286 -5.22 -30.21 8.75
CA TYR A 286 -4.93 -29.81 7.38
C TYR A 286 -5.54 -30.76 6.32
N LYS A 287 -5.74 -32.06 6.63
CA LYS A 287 -6.35 -33.01 5.69
C LYS A 287 -7.83 -32.73 5.50
N GLN A 288 -8.54 -32.50 6.59
CA GLN A 288 -9.95 -32.14 6.56
C GLN A 288 -10.14 -30.79 5.83
N VAL A 289 -9.28 -29.81 6.12
CA VAL A 289 -9.29 -28.51 5.41
C VAL A 289 -9.01 -28.72 3.92
N ASP A 290 -8.04 -29.55 3.56
CA ASP A 290 -7.69 -29.84 2.17
C ASP A 290 -8.86 -30.40 1.37
N GLU A 291 -9.60 -31.35 1.94
CA GLU A 291 -10.79 -31.95 1.33
C GLU A 291 -11.93 -30.93 1.20
N GLU A 292 -12.14 -30.13 2.23
CA GLU A 292 -13.17 -29.08 2.19
C GLU A 292 -12.84 -27.97 1.18
N VAL A 293 -11.58 -27.56 1.09
CA VAL A 293 -11.12 -26.60 0.06
C VAL A 293 -11.36 -27.17 -1.34
N LYS A 294 -11.05 -28.46 -1.60
CA LYS A 294 -11.34 -29.12 -2.88
C LYS A 294 -12.82 -29.05 -3.22
N ARG A 295 -13.66 -29.42 -2.27
CA ARG A 295 -15.12 -29.39 -2.45
C ARG A 295 -15.62 -27.99 -2.80
N LEU A 296 -15.16 -26.97 -2.06
CA LEU A 296 -15.58 -25.57 -2.26
C LEU A 296 -15.03 -24.95 -3.55
N ILE A 297 -13.86 -25.37 -4.02
CA ILE A 297 -13.33 -24.94 -5.31
C ILE A 297 -14.20 -25.46 -6.46
N LEU A 298 -14.69 -26.70 -6.36
CA LEU A 298 -15.51 -27.37 -7.37
C LEU A 298 -16.99 -26.95 -7.31
N ASP A 299 -17.41 -26.27 -6.26
CA ASP A 299 -18.78 -25.83 -6.10
C ASP A 299 -19.02 -24.52 -6.88
N ASP A 300 -19.87 -24.62 -7.92
CA ASP A 300 -20.21 -23.47 -8.82
C ASP A 300 -21.02 -22.38 -8.12
N ASP A 301 -21.66 -22.70 -6.97
CA ASP A 301 -22.39 -21.72 -6.16
C ASP A 301 -21.47 -20.85 -5.34
N VAL A 302 -20.21 -21.26 -5.10
CA VAL A 302 -19.18 -20.45 -4.44
C VAL A 302 -18.55 -19.48 -5.43
N THR A 303 -19.01 -18.23 -5.47
CA THR A 303 -18.53 -17.25 -6.43
C THR A 303 -17.23 -16.56 -5.98
N LYS A 304 -17.00 -16.40 -4.68
CA LYS A 304 -15.79 -15.77 -4.13
C LYS A 304 -14.83 -16.83 -3.58
N LYS A 305 -13.96 -17.35 -4.43
CA LYS A 305 -13.01 -18.41 -4.03
C LYS A 305 -11.99 -17.95 -2.97
N THR A 306 -11.63 -16.67 -2.91
CA THR A 306 -10.77 -16.12 -1.83
C THR A 306 -11.42 -16.15 -0.45
N GLY A 307 -12.74 -16.34 -0.40
CA GLY A 307 -13.48 -16.49 0.86
C GLY A 307 -13.46 -17.89 1.45
N ILE A 308 -12.88 -18.90 0.75
CA ILE A 308 -12.92 -20.30 1.17
C ILE A 308 -12.24 -20.50 2.53
N TYR A 309 -11.01 -20.02 2.71
CA TYR A 309 -10.29 -20.16 3.98
C TYR A 309 -10.95 -19.41 5.14
N PRO A 310 -11.37 -18.13 4.97
CA PRO A 310 -12.19 -17.47 5.97
C PRO A 310 -13.48 -18.22 6.34
N TYR A 311 -14.16 -18.83 5.35
CA TYR A 311 -15.35 -19.64 5.61
C TYR A 311 -15.02 -20.91 6.43
N ILE A 312 -13.98 -21.63 6.05
CA ILE A 312 -13.60 -22.86 6.78
C ILE A 312 -13.33 -22.56 8.25
N LEU A 313 -12.69 -21.45 8.56
CA LEU A 313 -12.39 -21.06 9.93
C LEU A 313 -13.59 -20.47 10.68
N THR A 314 -14.39 -19.65 10.02
CA THR A 314 -15.48 -18.89 10.69
C THR A 314 -16.85 -19.55 10.57
N ARG A 315 -17.04 -20.45 9.61
CA ARG A 315 -18.31 -21.07 9.20
C ARG A 315 -19.37 -20.04 8.73
N LYS A 316 -18.95 -18.84 8.34
CA LYS A 316 -19.85 -17.78 7.88
C LYS A 316 -19.92 -17.76 6.34
N GLU A 317 -21.07 -18.13 5.77
CA GLU A 317 -21.33 -18.21 4.32
C GLU A 317 -21.10 -16.87 3.59
N LYS A 318 -21.22 -15.74 4.28
CA LYS A 318 -20.95 -14.42 3.71
C LYS A 318 -19.57 -14.27 3.05
N HIS A 319 -18.59 -15.06 3.48
CA HIS A 319 -17.25 -15.04 2.87
C HIS A 319 -17.24 -15.64 1.46
N LEU A 320 -18.12 -16.57 1.17
CA LEU A 320 -18.15 -17.31 -0.09
C LEU A 320 -18.91 -16.58 -1.21
N SER A 321 -19.74 -15.60 -0.85
CA SER A 321 -20.67 -14.92 -1.80
C SER A 321 -21.42 -15.97 -2.62
N ILE A 322 -22.23 -16.78 -1.93
CA ILE A 322 -23.01 -17.83 -2.59
C ILE A 322 -23.87 -17.21 -3.71
N ARG A 323 -23.92 -17.89 -4.86
CA ARG A 323 -24.68 -17.45 -6.02
C ARG A 323 -26.11 -17.12 -5.65
N ALA A 324 -26.58 -15.96 -6.05
CA ALA A 324 -27.99 -15.60 -5.91
C ALA A 324 -28.84 -16.26 -6.99
N PHE A 325 -30.10 -16.55 -6.69
CA PHE A 325 -31.07 -16.98 -7.70
C PHE A 325 -31.26 -15.90 -8.77
N THR A 326 -31.31 -16.32 -10.03
CA THR A 326 -31.60 -15.45 -11.16
C THR A 326 -33.05 -15.00 -11.15
N ASP A 327 -33.37 -13.91 -11.85
CA ASP A 327 -34.75 -13.40 -11.91
C ASP A 327 -35.72 -14.41 -12.56
N ALA A 328 -35.22 -15.21 -13.51
CA ALA A 328 -35.99 -16.31 -14.08
C ALA A 328 -36.32 -17.41 -13.05
N GLN A 329 -35.37 -17.76 -12.19
CA GLN A 329 -35.60 -18.73 -11.12
C GLN A 329 -36.55 -18.17 -10.05
N LYS A 330 -36.43 -16.90 -9.69
CA LYS A 330 -37.35 -16.21 -8.79
C LYS A 330 -38.77 -16.19 -9.33
N LEU A 331 -38.92 -15.80 -10.59
CA LEU A 331 -40.24 -15.78 -11.25
C LEU A 331 -40.84 -17.19 -11.34
N SER A 332 -40.06 -18.18 -11.69
CA SER A 332 -40.52 -19.58 -11.72
C SER A 332 -40.98 -20.08 -10.35
N ALA A 333 -40.24 -19.72 -9.27
CA ALA A 333 -40.66 -20.08 -7.92
C ALA A 333 -41.91 -19.32 -7.48
N TYR A 334 -42.05 -18.04 -7.83
CA TYR A 334 -43.21 -17.21 -7.58
C TYR A 334 -44.48 -17.77 -8.23
N GLU A 335 -44.41 -18.10 -9.54
CA GLU A 335 -45.51 -18.69 -10.29
C GLU A 335 -45.92 -20.06 -9.72
N ARG A 336 -44.92 -20.90 -9.41
CA ARG A 336 -45.18 -22.21 -8.76
C ARG A 336 -45.89 -22.09 -7.43
N GLN A 337 -45.61 -21.01 -6.68
CA GLN A 337 -46.23 -20.70 -5.40
C GLN A 337 -47.49 -19.84 -5.54
N MET A 338 -47.89 -19.44 -6.76
CA MET A 338 -49.09 -18.60 -7.02
C MET A 338 -49.05 -17.29 -6.21
N GLY A 339 -47.84 -16.71 -5.98
CA GLY A 339 -47.65 -15.50 -5.17
C GLY A 339 -47.74 -15.68 -3.65
N PHE A 340 -47.89 -16.89 -3.15
CA PHE A 340 -47.97 -17.15 -1.71
C PHE A 340 -46.58 -17.35 -1.08
N CYS A 341 -46.36 -16.73 0.06
CA CYS A 341 -45.15 -16.96 0.86
C CYS A 341 -45.07 -18.41 1.34
N ALA A 342 -43.97 -19.10 1.10
CA ALA A 342 -43.80 -20.51 1.46
C ALA A 342 -43.84 -20.78 2.99
N ASP A 343 -43.64 -19.75 3.82
CA ASP A 343 -43.63 -19.89 5.28
C ASP A 343 -44.96 -19.43 5.92
N CYS A 344 -45.44 -18.21 5.70
CA CYS A 344 -46.64 -17.70 6.32
C CYS A 344 -47.95 -17.94 5.52
N GLY A 345 -47.85 -18.38 4.27
CA GLY A 345 -49.00 -18.65 3.41
C GLY A 345 -49.82 -17.42 3.00
N GLN A 346 -49.29 -16.20 3.18
CA GLN A 346 -49.95 -14.97 2.74
C GLN A 346 -49.51 -14.63 1.31
N HIS A 347 -50.42 -14.04 0.54
CA HIS A 347 -50.14 -13.61 -0.82
C HIS A 347 -49.43 -12.25 -0.85
N PHE A 348 -48.37 -12.14 -1.68
CA PHE A 348 -47.62 -10.91 -1.88
C PHE A 348 -47.27 -10.74 -3.37
N GLU A 349 -47.05 -9.50 -3.80
CA GLU A 349 -46.48 -9.23 -5.10
C GLU A 349 -44.96 -9.64 -5.13
N LEU A 350 -44.45 -10.04 -6.31
CA LEU A 350 -43.10 -10.49 -6.46
C LEU A 350 -42.07 -9.48 -5.91
N SER A 351 -42.30 -8.18 -6.06
CA SER A 351 -41.47 -7.10 -5.56
C SER A 351 -41.33 -7.03 -4.03
N LEU A 352 -42.27 -7.65 -3.30
CA LEU A 352 -42.30 -7.72 -1.84
C LEU A 352 -41.74 -9.05 -1.29
N MET A 353 -41.32 -9.93 -2.18
CA MET A 353 -40.79 -11.25 -1.82
C MET A 353 -39.31 -11.36 -2.13
N GLU A 354 -38.63 -12.23 -1.41
CA GLU A 354 -37.20 -12.52 -1.56
C GLU A 354 -37.01 -14.02 -1.82
N ALA A 355 -36.10 -14.35 -2.74
CA ALA A 355 -35.77 -15.74 -3.02
C ALA A 355 -34.86 -16.30 -1.94
N ASP A 356 -35.16 -17.51 -1.52
CA ASP A 356 -34.41 -18.24 -0.51
C ASP A 356 -34.27 -19.71 -0.89
N HIS A 357 -33.28 -20.40 -0.35
CA HIS A 357 -33.08 -21.82 -0.55
C HIS A 357 -34.06 -22.66 0.30
N ILE A 358 -34.79 -23.59 -0.33
CA ILE A 358 -35.61 -24.58 0.43
C ILE A 358 -34.69 -25.39 1.34
N THR A 359 -33.71 -26.05 0.76
CA THR A 359 -32.58 -26.66 1.49
C THR A 359 -31.43 -25.68 1.52
N PRO A 360 -31.00 -25.19 2.71
CA PRO A 360 -29.87 -24.27 2.82
C PRO A 360 -28.61 -24.80 2.15
N TRP A 361 -27.80 -23.89 1.59
CA TRP A 361 -26.58 -24.26 0.88
C TRP A 361 -25.60 -25.08 1.75
N HIS A 362 -25.41 -24.73 3.02
CA HIS A 362 -24.53 -25.46 3.93
C HIS A 362 -25.04 -26.91 4.27
N LEU A 363 -26.30 -27.19 4.00
CA LEU A 363 -26.88 -28.54 4.11
C LEU A 363 -26.91 -29.27 2.76
N GLY A 364 -26.19 -28.76 1.74
CA GLY A 364 -26.09 -29.37 0.42
C GLY A 364 -27.09 -28.87 -0.62
N GLY A 365 -27.91 -27.86 -0.28
CA GLY A 365 -28.82 -27.24 -1.23
C GLY A 365 -28.05 -26.47 -2.31
N ARG A 366 -28.48 -26.57 -3.58
CA ARG A 366 -27.89 -25.86 -4.70
C ARG A 366 -28.75 -24.68 -5.15
N THR A 367 -28.14 -23.69 -5.81
CA THR A 367 -28.84 -22.53 -6.36
C THR A 367 -29.44 -22.87 -7.72
N ILE A 368 -30.46 -23.74 -7.71
CA ILE A 368 -31.24 -24.22 -8.86
C ILE A 368 -32.72 -23.90 -8.67
N ALA A 369 -33.50 -23.86 -9.75
CA ALA A 369 -34.91 -23.48 -9.72
C ALA A 369 -35.77 -24.35 -8.77
N GLU A 370 -35.45 -25.64 -8.69
CA GLU A 370 -36.14 -26.62 -7.85
C GLU A 370 -35.93 -26.35 -6.36
N ASN A 371 -34.79 -25.76 -5.99
CA ASN A 371 -34.44 -25.41 -4.60
C ASN A 371 -34.74 -23.94 -4.26
N CYS A 372 -35.37 -23.21 -5.17
CA CYS A 372 -35.76 -21.82 -4.97
C CYS A 372 -37.18 -21.74 -4.38
N GLN A 373 -37.35 -21.01 -3.28
CA GLN A 373 -38.66 -20.61 -2.74
C GLN A 373 -38.73 -19.10 -2.60
N MET A 374 -39.94 -18.56 -2.66
CA MET A 374 -40.23 -17.14 -2.41
C MET A 374 -40.79 -16.97 -1.01
N LEU A 375 -40.15 -16.12 -0.24
CA LEU A 375 -40.60 -15.73 1.11
C LEU A 375 -40.89 -14.22 1.14
N CYS A 376 -41.90 -13.81 1.93
CA CYS A 376 -42.02 -12.39 2.24
C CYS A 376 -40.79 -11.92 3.05
N ARG A 377 -40.50 -10.63 3.00
CA ARG A 377 -39.31 -10.05 3.67
C ARG A 377 -39.23 -10.38 5.17
N GLU A 378 -40.37 -10.41 5.84
CA GLU A 378 -40.43 -10.72 7.28
C GLU A 378 -40.05 -12.18 7.54
N CYS A 379 -40.64 -13.12 6.81
CA CYS A 379 -40.34 -14.54 6.97
C CYS A 379 -38.87 -14.85 6.56
N ASN A 380 -38.34 -14.21 5.49
CA ASN A 380 -36.96 -14.38 5.10
C ASN A 380 -35.98 -13.86 6.15
N ARG A 381 -36.27 -12.69 6.76
CA ARG A 381 -35.44 -12.15 7.86
C ARG A 381 -35.47 -13.08 9.09
N ARG A 382 -36.62 -13.60 9.42
CA ARG A 382 -36.76 -14.54 10.54
C ARG A 382 -35.98 -15.83 10.32
N LYS A 383 -35.98 -16.35 9.08
CA LYS A 383 -35.21 -17.55 8.69
C LYS A 383 -33.70 -17.27 8.67
N SER A 384 -33.29 -16.09 8.18
CA SER A 384 -31.89 -15.68 8.08
C SER A 384 -31.31 -15.15 9.40
N GLY A 385 -32.13 -14.78 10.35
CA GLY A 385 -31.72 -14.17 11.64
C GLY A 385 -31.37 -15.17 12.74
N LYS A 386 -31.14 -16.41 12.40
CA LYS A 386 -30.68 -17.45 13.31
C LYS A 386 -29.19 -17.52 13.43
#